data_a135882e386f2d37ebe413f67d99b89d
#
_entry.id   a135882e386f2d37ebe413f67d99b89d
#
_cell.length_a   1.000
_cell.length_b   1.000
_cell.length_c   1.000
_cell.angle_alpha   90.00
_cell.angle_beta   90.00
_cell.angle_gamma   90.00
#
_symmetry.space_group_name_H-M   'P 1'
#
loop_
_entity.id
_entity.type
_entity.pdbx_description
1 polymer ?
#
loop_
_entity_poly.entity_id
_entity_poly.type
_entity_poly.pdbx_seq_one_letter_code
_entity_poly.pdbx_strand_id
1 'polypeptide(L)'
;YIPIKEVTDKALKNGYNVIGLSASSQEMTEALTEKYKLNFKFYFCDETTLKTIVRSNPGILELDNGTIKQKLHWNDAQKLQLPVVENAKPKLDLSLKQRLDSIAVLDQKYRKLMQTNSLEERKKLGESMGLSEAEYSGDLSQMQRVLDSVNMVFIEKYFIQKGYPGKSVVGEESSLVAWNVLQHNPDKIPLYLPLVKKAAETGEIPKTSAAMMEDRYLMMEGKPQIYGTQGMTYDDARGSFIWPIENPETVNQRRKEAGFEETVEEYAKILFGDDFVYEPRTIAQIKQ
;
A
#
# COMPACT_ATOMS: atom_id res chain seq x y z
N TYR A 1 4.86 -8.77 -35.85
CA TYR A 1 4.86 -8.20 -34.48
C TYR A 1 5.90 -8.84 -33.54
N ILE A 2 6.58 -9.94 -33.92
CA ILE A 2 7.62 -10.54 -33.07
C ILE A 2 8.74 -9.53 -32.73
N PRO A 3 9.32 -8.80 -33.69
CA PRO A 3 10.36 -7.80 -33.37
C PRO A 3 9.86 -6.69 -32.44
N ILE A 4 8.58 -6.31 -32.56
CA ILE A 4 7.97 -5.29 -31.67
C ILE A 4 7.85 -5.82 -30.25
N LYS A 5 7.39 -7.07 -30.08
CA LYS A 5 7.31 -7.69 -28.76
C LYS A 5 8.69 -7.75 -28.08
N GLU A 6 9.71 -8.21 -28.77
CA GLU A 6 11.07 -8.31 -28.21
C GLU A 6 11.60 -6.95 -27.73
N VAL A 7 11.40 -5.92 -28.55
CA VAL A 7 11.86 -4.55 -28.22
C VAL A 7 11.04 -3.93 -27.09
N THR A 8 9.72 -4.12 -27.08
CA THR A 8 8.87 -3.60 -26.01
C THR A 8 9.08 -4.32 -24.69
N ASP A 9 9.32 -5.64 -24.68
CA ASP A 9 9.69 -6.40 -23.49
C ASP A 9 11.06 -5.92 -22.94
N LYS A 10 12.03 -5.64 -23.83
CA LYS A 10 13.32 -5.07 -23.46
C LYS A 10 13.15 -3.65 -22.89
N ALA A 11 12.29 -2.82 -23.50
CA ALA A 11 12.01 -1.48 -22.99
C ALA A 11 11.42 -1.54 -21.58
N LEU A 12 10.41 -2.37 -21.34
CA LEU A 12 9.80 -2.55 -20.03
C LEU A 12 10.84 -3.04 -18.99
N LYS A 13 11.68 -4.01 -19.37
CA LYS A 13 12.75 -4.51 -18.51
C LYS A 13 13.79 -3.43 -18.15
N ASN A 14 14.03 -2.49 -19.08
CA ASN A 14 14.98 -1.40 -18.88
C ASN A 14 14.34 -0.15 -18.24
N GLY A 15 13.09 -0.25 -17.75
CA GLY A 15 12.44 0.83 -16.99
C GLY A 15 11.65 1.84 -17.83
N TYR A 16 11.47 1.60 -19.13
CA TYR A 16 10.62 2.44 -19.98
C TYR A 16 9.14 2.17 -19.75
N ASN A 17 8.33 3.20 -19.83
CA ASN A 17 6.88 3.04 -19.94
C ASN A 17 6.50 2.84 -21.40
N VAL A 18 5.85 1.72 -21.73
CA VAL A 18 5.48 1.36 -23.10
C VAL A 18 3.97 1.48 -23.28
N ILE A 19 3.55 2.20 -24.30
CA ILE A 19 2.14 2.32 -24.72
C ILE A 19 2.02 2.07 -26.23
N GLY A 20 0.88 1.55 -26.66
CA GLY A 20 0.49 1.48 -28.06
C GLY A 20 -0.52 2.59 -28.39
N LEU A 21 -0.39 3.21 -29.55
CA LEU A 21 -1.41 4.10 -30.11
C LEU A 21 -1.98 3.46 -31.36
N SER A 22 -3.29 3.39 -31.51
CA SER A 22 -3.96 2.77 -32.65
C SER A 22 -5.26 3.48 -33.01
N ALA A 23 -5.56 3.53 -34.31
CA ALA A 23 -6.86 3.96 -34.83
C ALA A 23 -7.86 2.79 -34.95
N SER A 24 -7.45 1.56 -34.60
CA SER A 24 -8.31 0.38 -34.60
C SER A 24 -9.24 0.37 -33.38
N SER A 25 -10.34 -0.42 -33.48
CA SER A 25 -11.26 -0.60 -32.35
C SER A 25 -10.57 -1.28 -31.16
N GLN A 26 -11.15 -1.13 -30.00
CA GLN A 26 -10.68 -1.78 -28.78
C GLN A 26 -10.60 -3.29 -28.93
N GLU A 27 -11.63 -3.93 -29.51
CA GLU A 27 -11.66 -5.38 -29.75
C GLU A 27 -10.50 -5.86 -30.62
N MET A 28 -10.14 -5.10 -31.67
CA MET A 28 -9.01 -5.44 -32.52
C MET A 28 -7.66 -5.31 -31.80
N THR A 29 -7.51 -4.32 -30.94
CA THR A 29 -6.27 -4.11 -30.17
C THR A 29 -6.13 -5.14 -29.04
N GLU A 30 -7.23 -5.55 -28.43
CA GLU A 30 -7.26 -6.64 -27.43
C GLU A 30 -6.91 -7.99 -28.08
N ALA A 31 -7.52 -8.32 -29.22
CA ALA A 31 -7.18 -9.53 -29.99
C ALA A 31 -5.69 -9.56 -30.41
N LEU A 32 -5.14 -8.40 -30.78
CA LEU A 32 -3.72 -8.27 -31.12
C LEU A 32 -2.83 -8.49 -29.88
N THR A 33 -3.21 -7.92 -28.75
CA THR A 33 -2.51 -8.05 -27.47
C THR A 33 -2.46 -9.51 -27.03
N GLU A 34 -3.58 -10.21 -27.09
CA GLU A 34 -3.68 -11.63 -26.74
C GLU A 34 -2.86 -12.50 -27.68
N LYS A 35 -3.04 -12.31 -29.00
CA LYS A 35 -2.35 -13.09 -30.05
C LYS A 35 -0.82 -13.03 -29.93
N TYR A 36 -0.28 -11.86 -29.64
CA TYR A 36 1.18 -11.64 -29.58
C TYR A 36 1.71 -11.53 -28.16
N LYS A 37 0.87 -11.70 -27.14
CA LYS A 37 1.23 -11.61 -25.70
C LYS A 37 1.97 -10.30 -25.40
N LEU A 38 1.38 -9.18 -25.82
CA LEU A 38 1.97 -7.85 -25.63
C LEU A 38 1.76 -7.41 -24.18
N ASN A 39 2.80 -6.88 -23.54
CA ASN A 39 2.80 -6.47 -22.13
C ASN A 39 2.57 -4.96 -21.94
N PHE A 40 1.80 -4.33 -22.84
CA PHE A 40 1.45 -2.91 -22.76
C PHE A 40 0.02 -2.67 -23.25
N LYS A 41 -0.55 -1.52 -22.88
CA LYS A 41 -1.91 -1.13 -23.26
C LYS A 41 -1.92 -0.32 -24.56
N PHE A 42 -2.98 -0.50 -25.37
CA PHE A 42 -3.30 0.38 -26.48
C PHE A 42 -4.25 1.50 -26.06
N TYR A 43 -4.03 2.68 -26.64
CA TYR A 43 -4.89 3.84 -26.53
C TYR A 43 -5.36 4.26 -27.92
N PHE A 44 -6.58 4.74 -28.01
CA PHE A 44 -7.11 5.22 -29.27
C PHE A 44 -6.42 6.53 -29.69
N CYS A 45 -6.06 6.62 -30.95
CA CYS A 45 -5.57 7.83 -31.57
C CYS A 45 -6.02 7.82 -33.04
N ASP A 46 -6.55 8.91 -33.53
CA ASP A 46 -7.04 9.00 -34.90
C ASP A 46 -5.91 8.79 -35.93
N GLU A 47 -6.29 8.25 -37.09
CA GLU A 47 -5.35 7.88 -38.16
C GLU A 47 -4.55 9.06 -38.71
N THR A 48 -5.18 10.24 -38.81
CA THR A 48 -4.54 11.44 -39.34
C THR A 48 -3.43 11.91 -38.43
N THR A 49 -3.71 11.93 -37.11
CA THR A 49 -2.71 12.26 -36.09
C THR A 49 -1.57 11.25 -36.10
N LEU A 50 -1.85 9.95 -36.17
CA LEU A 50 -0.81 8.90 -36.23
C LEU A 50 0.09 9.08 -37.46
N LYS A 51 -0.48 9.34 -38.64
CA LYS A 51 0.27 9.60 -39.89
C LYS A 51 1.12 10.86 -39.83
N THR A 52 0.69 11.84 -39.04
CA THR A 52 1.47 13.08 -38.81
C THR A 52 2.68 12.82 -37.93
N ILE A 53 2.51 11.98 -36.89
CA ILE A 53 3.58 11.65 -35.95
C ILE A 53 4.61 10.71 -36.58
N VAL A 54 4.16 9.65 -37.28
CA VAL A 54 5.03 8.63 -37.86
C VAL A 54 4.44 8.10 -39.16
N ARG A 55 5.29 7.97 -40.21
CA ARG A 55 4.87 7.50 -41.52
C ARG A 55 4.94 5.98 -41.70
N SER A 56 5.50 5.26 -40.74
CA SER A 56 5.55 3.79 -40.74
C SER A 56 4.41 3.17 -39.90
N ASN A 57 3.88 2.04 -40.35
CA ASN A 57 2.85 1.31 -39.65
C ASN A 57 3.28 -0.17 -39.48
N PRO A 58 3.66 -0.60 -38.27
CA PRO A 58 3.86 0.22 -37.07
C PRO A 58 5.10 1.11 -37.13
N GLY A 59 5.08 2.17 -36.36
CA GLY A 59 6.24 3.02 -36.06
C GLY A 59 6.59 2.95 -34.59
N ILE A 60 7.85 3.18 -34.27
CA ILE A 60 8.35 3.18 -32.91
C ILE A 60 8.94 4.55 -32.57
N LEU A 61 8.55 5.10 -31.43
CA LEU A 61 9.07 6.37 -30.93
C LEU A 61 9.55 6.18 -29.50
N GLU A 62 10.70 6.77 -29.20
CA GLU A 62 11.12 7.02 -27.82
C GLU A 62 10.90 8.50 -27.52
N LEU A 63 10.25 8.76 -26.39
CA LEU A 63 9.97 10.12 -25.91
C LEU A 63 10.62 10.31 -24.54
N ASP A 64 11.19 11.49 -24.36
CA ASP A 64 11.67 11.97 -23.07
C ASP A 64 11.09 13.37 -22.82
N ASN A 65 10.22 13.49 -21.81
CA ASN A 65 9.53 14.73 -21.47
C ASN A 65 8.86 15.42 -22.69
N GLY A 66 8.21 14.63 -23.55
CA GLY A 66 7.54 15.12 -24.76
C GLY A 66 8.46 15.32 -25.95
N THR A 67 9.78 15.17 -25.83
CA THR A 67 10.75 15.29 -26.92
C THR A 67 11.03 13.91 -27.54
N ILE A 68 10.93 13.82 -28.87
CA ILE A 68 11.29 12.59 -29.60
C ILE A 68 12.81 12.41 -29.56
N LYS A 69 13.29 11.33 -28.93
CA LYS A 69 14.71 10.96 -28.92
C LYS A 69 15.06 10.05 -30.08
N GLN A 70 14.21 9.05 -30.34
CA GLN A 70 14.39 8.12 -31.44
C GLN A 70 13.06 7.89 -32.16
N LYS A 71 13.13 7.69 -33.48
CA LYS A 71 11.98 7.41 -34.33
C LYS A 71 12.39 6.40 -35.40
N LEU A 72 11.79 5.21 -35.37
CA LEU A 72 12.19 4.07 -36.17
C LEU A 72 11.00 3.43 -36.89
N HIS A 73 11.29 2.87 -38.06
CA HIS A 73 10.39 1.92 -38.70
C HIS A 73 10.43 0.57 -37.94
N TRP A 74 9.33 -0.14 -37.89
CA TRP A 74 9.24 -1.40 -37.14
C TRP A 74 10.26 -2.47 -37.60
N ASN A 75 10.68 -2.46 -38.87
CA ASN A 75 11.74 -3.36 -39.36
C ASN A 75 13.10 -3.05 -38.74
N ASP A 76 13.29 -1.86 -38.23
CA ASP A 76 14.51 -1.38 -37.58
C ASP A 76 14.38 -1.41 -36.06
N ALA A 77 13.34 -2.06 -35.52
CA ALA A 77 13.05 -2.11 -34.09
C ALA A 77 14.27 -2.50 -33.25
N GLN A 78 15.07 -3.45 -33.73
CA GLN A 78 16.26 -3.92 -33.01
C GLN A 78 17.40 -2.89 -32.93
N LYS A 79 17.36 -1.84 -33.76
CA LYS A 79 18.30 -0.72 -33.70
C LYS A 79 17.98 0.29 -32.61
N LEU A 80 16.80 0.17 -31.98
CA LEU A 80 16.40 1.07 -30.90
C LEU A 80 17.37 0.94 -29.72
N GLN A 81 18.01 2.04 -29.38
CA GLN A 81 18.88 2.10 -28.22
C GLN A 81 18.03 2.31 -26.99
N LEU A 82 18.04 1.32 -26.10
CA LEU A 82 17.31 1.33 -24.86
C LEU A 82 18.31 1.11 -23.71
N PRO A 83 19.13 2.13 -23.36
CA PRO A 83 19.92 2.06 -22.15
C PRO A 83 18.99 1.77 -20.97
N VAL A 84 19.50 1.09 -19.93
CA VAL A 84 18.74 0.97 -18.69
C VAL A 84 18.46 2.40 -18.23
N VAL A 85 17.19 2.76 -18.20
CA VAL A 85 16.78 3.97 -17.51
C VAL A 85 17.11 3.65 -16.07
N GLU A 86 18.24 4.17 -15.57
CA GLU A 86 18.41 4.26 -14.11
C GLU A 86 17.13 4.91 -13.67
N ASN A 87 16.29 4.12 -12.99
CA ASN A 87 15.00 4.60 -12.49
C ASN A 87 15.31 5.93 -11.85
N ALA A 88 14.95 7.01 -12.51
CA ALA A 88 14.95 8.32 -11.89
C ALA A 88 14.10 8.05 -10.67
N LYS A 89 14.76 7.91 -9.50
CA LYS A 89 14.07 7.62 -8.22
C LYS A 89 12.87 8.55 -8.27
N PRO A 90 11.65 8.06 -8.22
CA PRO A 90 10.49 8.90 -8.44
C PRO A 90 10.73 10.17 -7.65
N LYS A 91 10.61 11.33 -8.30
CA LYS A 91 10.96 12.60 -7.66
C LYS A 91 9.96 12.75 -6.51
N LEU A 92 10.42 12.33 -5.33
CA LEU A 92 9.57 12.30 -4.15
C LEU A 92 9.01 13.70 -3.88
N ASP A 93 7.77 13.77 -3.47
CA ASP A 93 7.21 14.98 -2.88
C ASP A 93 7.80 15.17 -1.48
N LEU A 94 8.95 15.85 -1.43
CA LEU A 94 9.69 16.08 -0.18
C LEU A 94 8.88 16.89 0.83
N SER A 95 8.02 17.79 0.36
CA SER A 95 7.14 18.57 1.24
C SER A 95 6.11 17.67 1.92
N LEU A 96 5.47 16.80 1.14
CA LEU A 96 4.54 15.82 1.67
C LEU A 96 5.24 14.82 2.59
N LYS A 97 6.43 14.31 2.18
CA LYS A 97 7.23 13.42 3.02
C LYS A 97 7.51 14.03 4.39
N GLN A 98 8.04 15.25 4.45
CA GLN A 98 8.29 15.95 5.72
C GLN A 98 7.03 16.10 6.57
N ARG A 99 5.89 16.38 5.93
CA ARG A 99 4.61 16.46 6.65
C ARG A 99 4.18 15.12 7.22
N LEU A 100 4.31 14.04 6.45
CA LEU A 100 4.00 12.68 6.92
C LEU A 100 4.95 12.25 8.04
N ASP A 101 6.24 12.53 7.93
CA ASP A 101 7.22 12.23 8.99
C ASP A 101 6.85 12.95 10.32
N SER A 102 6.39 14.20 10.22
CA SER A 102 5.88 14.94 11.39
C SER A 102 4.61 14.30 11.96
N ILE A 103 3.69 13.84 11.10
CA ILE A 103 2.48 13.11 11.51
C ILE A 103 2.84 11.80 12.21
N ALA A 104 3.83 11.05 11.70
CA ALA A 104 4.28 9.80 12.33
C ALA A 104 4.78 10.01 13.76
N VAL A 105 5.51 11.11 14.01
CA VAL A 105 5.95 11.47 15.34
C VAL A 105 4.78 11.82 16.26
N LEU A 106 3.83 12.62 15.78
CA LEU A 106 2.64 13.01 16.52
C LEU A 106 1.69 11.84 16.80
N ASP A 107 1.55 10.94 15.84
CA ASP A 107 0.74 9.72 15.98
C ASP A 107 1.20 8.83 17.14
N GLN A 108 2.50 8.79 17.42
CA GLN A 108 3.07 7.98 18.48
C GLN A 108 3.32 8.76 19.80
N LYS A 109 3.09 10.07 19.81
CA LYS A 109 3.49 10.96 20.90
C LYS A 109 2.97 10.48 22.26
N TYR A 110 1.68 10.44 22.44
CA TYR A 110 1.08 10.05 23.71
C TYR A 110 0.94 8.54 23.88
N ARG A 111 0.92 7.74 22.79
CA ARG A 111 0.92 6.29 22.84
C ARG A 111 2.15 5.74 23.57
N LYS A 112 3.34 6.29 23.28
CA LYS A 112 4.58 5.93 24.00
C LYS A 112 4.48 6.20 25.49
N LEU A 113 3.88 7.32 25.88
CA LEU A 113 3.67 7.64 27.29
C LEU A 113 2.65 6.73 27.98
N MET A 114 1.61 6.32 27.26
CA MET A 114 0.61 5.37 27.80
C MET A 114 1.16 3.95 28.02
N GLN A 115 2.27 3.60 27.37
CA GLN A 115 2.93 2.30 27.54
C GLN A 115 3.89 2.25 28.74
N THR A 116 4.11 3.36 29.44
CA THR A 116 4.96 3.38 30.65
C THR A 116 4.25 2.72 31.84
N ASN A 117 5.02 2.01 32.67
CA ASN A 117 4.49 1.25 33.81
C ASN A 117 4.30 2.10 35.08
N SER A 118 4.89 3.31 35.11
CA SER A 118 4.84 4.18 36.28
C SER A 118 4.77 5.67 35.89
N LEU A 119 4.29 6.48 36.84
CA LEU A 119 4.26 7.94 36.67
C LEU A 119 5.68 8.53 36.54
N GLU A 120 6.65 7.93 37.20
CA GLU A 120 8.05 8.38 37.16
C GLU A 120 8.70 8.10 35.80
N GLU A 121 8.45 6.91 35.22
CA GLU A 121 8.89 6.58 33.86
C GLU A 121 8.22 7.49 32.84
N ARG A 122 6.94 7.76 32.99
CA ARG A 122 6.17 8.67 32.15
C ARG A 122 6.74 10.09 32.19
N LYS A 123 7.07 10.59 33.38
CA LYS A 123 7.71 11.89 33.56
C LYS A 123 9.06 11.95 32.83
N LYS A 124 9.95 10.98 33.11
CA LYS A 124 11.27 10.92 32.46
C LYS A 124 11.17 10.89 30.95
N LEU A 125 10.26 10.07 30.42
CA LEU A 125 10.02 9.98 28.99
C LEU A 125 9.44 11.28 28.44
N GLY A 126 8.44 11.88 29.10
CA GLY A 126 7.84 13.15 28.70
C GLY A 126 8.84 14.30 28.65
N GLU A 127 9.65 14.43 29.70
CA GLU A 127 10.73 15.42 29.75
C GLU A 127 11.76 15.20 28.63
N SER A 128 12.15 13.96 28.34
CA SER A 128 13.06 13.63 27.24
C SER A 128 12.50 13.96 25.87
N MET A 129 11.18 13.97 25.74
CA MET A 129 10.45 14.39 24.53
C MET A 129 10.17 15.90 24.48
N GLY A 130 10.62 16.67 25.47
CA GLY A 130 10.40 18.11 25.58
C GLY A 130 8.96 18.49 25.92
N LEU A 131 8.21 17.60 26.58
CA LEU A 131 6.82 17.84 26.97
C LEU A 131 6.74 18.57 28.32
N SER A 132 5.73 19.41 28.45
CA SER A 132 5.38 20.04 29.73
C SER A 132 4.76 19.02 30.70
N GLU A 133 4.77 19.36 31.99
CA GLU A 133 4.11 18.56 33.03
C GLU A 133 2.62 18.33 32.70
N ALA A 134 1.91 19.34 32.27
CA ALA A 134 0.52 19.23 31.87
C ALA A 134 0.28 18.23 30.73
N GLU A 135 1.25 18.08 29.82
CA GLU A 135 1.14 17.13 28.69
C GLU A 135 1.41 15.67 29.12
N TYR A 136 2.41 15.41 29.96
CA TYR A 136 2.70 14.03 30.35
C TYR A 136 1.91 13.53 31.57
N SER A 137 1.32 14.43 32.39
CA SER A 137 0.46 14.05 33.50
C SER A 137 -1.05 14.14 33.21
N GLY A 138 -1.43 14.72 32.08
CA GLY A 138 -2.82 14.92 31.69
C GLY A 138 -3.52 13.65 31.18
N ASP A 139 -4.73 13.81 30.66
CA ASP A 139 -5.46 12.72 29.98
C ASP A 139 -4.84 12.43 28.60
N LEU A 140 -3.83 11.54 28.62
CA LEU A 140 -3.10 11.14 27.42
C LEU A 140 -4.01 10.52 26.35
N SER A 141 -5.06 9.81 26.76
CA SER A 141 -6.00 9.18 25.83
C SER A 141 -6.81 10.25 25.09
N GLN A 142 -7.29 11.28 25.79
CA GLN A 142 -7.99 12.38 25.16
C GLN A 142 -7.06 13.19 24.24
N MET A 143 -5.84 13.48 24.70
CA MET A 143 -4.85 14.19 23.89
C MET A 143 -4.51 13.44 22.61
N GLN A 144 -4.33 12.11 22.71
CA GLN A 144 -4.05 11.29 21.54
C GLN A 144 -5.22 11.26 20.56
N ARG A 145 -6.47 11.11 21.05
CA ARG A 145 -7.67 11.18 20.19
C ARG A 145 -7.76 12.49 19.40
N VAL A 146 -7.40 13.60 20.02
CA VAL A 146 -7.36 14.90 19.32
C VAL A 146 -6.33 14.89 18.20
N LEU A 147 -5.11 14.40 18.48
CA LEU A 147 -4.05 14.28 17.46
C LEU A 147 -4.46 13.33 16.32
N ASP A 148 -5.04 12.18 16.65
CA ASP A 148 -5.51 11.21 15.66
C ASP A 148 -6.54 11.84 14.72
N SER A 149 -7.49 12.61 15.27
CA SER A 149 -8.50 13.32 14.47
C SER A 149 -7.87 14.37 13.56
N VAL A 150 -6.93 15.17 14.07
CA VAL A 150 -6.23 16.20 13.27
C VAL A 150 -5.39 15.56 12.16
N ASN A 151 -4.68 14.49 12.48
CA ASN A 151 -3.88 13.75 11.50
C ASN A 151 -4.79 13.15 10.41
N MET A 152 -5.94 12.56 10.81
CA MET A 152 -6.89 11.98 9.87
C MET A 152 -7.48 13.00 8.90
N VAL A 153 -7.81 14.20 9.36
CA VAL A 153 -8.31 15.29 8.49
C VAL A 153 -7.32 15.61 7.37
N PHE A 154 -6.03 15.66 7.69
CA PHE A 154 -4.99 15.88 6.68
C PHE A 154 -4.91 14.72 5.68
N ILE A 155 -4.85 13.49 6.19
CA ILE A 155 -4.75 12.27 5.36
C ILE A 155 -5.99 12.12 4.48
N GLU A 156 -7.19 12.33 5.02
CA GLU A 156 -8.45 12.25 4.28
C GLU A 156 -8.51 13.25 3.12
N LYS A 157 -8.09 14.50 3.37
CA LYS A 157 -7.98 15.52 2.32
C LYS A 157 -7.04 15.08 1.20
N TYR A 158 -5.91 14.47 1.55
CA TYR A 158 -4.95 13.97 0.57
C TYR A 158 -5.54 12.79 -0.21
N PHE A 159 -6.17 11.82 0.45
CA PHE A 159 -6.82 10.66 -0.20
C PHE A 159 -7.83 11.08 -1.26
N ILE A 160 -8.67 12.07 -0.95
CA ILE A 160 -9.70 12.59 -1.85
C ILE A 160 -9.08 13.26 -3.09
N GLN A 161 -8.00 13.99 -2.91
CA GLN A 161 -7.40 14.82 -3.98
C GLN A 161 -6.40 14.07 -4.85
N LYS A 162 -5.63 13.15 -4.28
CA LYS A 162 -4.42 12.57 -4.87
C LYS A 162 -4.35 11.05 -4.79
N GLY A 163 -5.23 10.41 -4.03
CA GLY A 163 -5.14 9.00 -3.76
C GLY A 163 -4.17 8.66 -2.62
N TYR A 164 -3.67 7.44 -2.57
CA TYR A 164 -2.78 6.99 -1.49
C TYR A 164 -1.35 7.53 -1.69
N PRO A 165 -0.71 8.14 -0.65
CA PRO A 165 0.68 8.62 -0.72
C PRO A 165 1.67 7.45 -0.51
N GLY A 166 1.81 6.62 -1.52
CA GLY A 166 2.65 5.42 -1.47
C GLY A 166 4.14 5.70 -1.66
N LYS A 167 4.93 4.63 -1.73
CA LYS A 167 6.40 4.71 -1.80
C LYS A 167 6.93 5.46 -3.02
N SER A 168 6.21 5.44 -4.14
CA SER A 168 6.60 6.21 -5.33
C SER A 168 6.47 7.71 -5.14
N VAL A 169 5.64 8.16 -4.17
CA VAL A 169 5.39 9.58 -3.88
C VAL A 169 6.22 10.09 -2.72
N VAL A 170 6.33 9.32 -1.63
CA VAL A 170 6.95 9.80 -0.37
C VAL A 170 8.12 8.94 0.11
N GLY A 171 8.50 7.92 -0.63
CA GLY A 171 9.55 6.96 -0.24
C GLY A 171 9.03 5.84 0.67
N GLU A 172 9.82 4.78 0.79
CA GLU A 172 9.48 3.57 1.53
C GLU A 172 9.09 3.87 2.99
N GLU A 173 9.95 4.62 3.69
CA GLU A 173 9.80 4.91 5.13
C GLU A 173 8.49 5.63 5.47
N SER A 174 8.07 6.60 4.65
CA SER A 174 6.89 7.43 4.89
C SER A 174 5.60 6.84 4.29
N SER A 175 5.70 5.79 3.47
CA SER A 175 4.57 5.20 2.74
C SER A 175 3.49 4.60 3.65
N LEU A 176 3.85 4.14 4.85
CA LEU A 176 2.93 3.55 5.82
C LEU A 176 2.30 4.55 6.79
N VAL A 177 2.72 5.82 6.77
CA VAL A 177 2.19 6.81 7.73
C VAL A 177 0.68 7.00 7.58
N ALA A 178 0.19 7.10 6.33
CA ALA A 178 -1.24 7.24 6.08
C ALA A 178 -2.03 6.00 6.52
N TRP A 179 -1.47 4.81 6.36
CA TRP A 179 -2.04 3.56 6.85
C TRP A 179 -2.11 3.52 8.38
N ASN A 180 -1.04 3.92 9.07
CA ASN A 180 -1.00 4.00 10.54
C ASN A 180 -2.08 4.96 11.06
N VAL A 181 -2.20 6.15 10.48
CA VAL A 181 -3.23 7.12 10.87
C VAL A 181 -4.63 6.54 10.66
N LEU A 182 -4.88 5.86 9.54
CA LEU A 182 -6.17 5.23 9.26
C LEU A 182 -6.51 4.13 10.27
N GLN A 183 -5.52 3.32 10.69
CA GLN A 183 -5.71 2.30 11.73
C GLN A 183 -6.21 2.86 13.06
N HIS A 184 -5.83 4.09 13.39
CA HIS A 184 -6.24 4.77 14.61
C HIS A 184 -7.57 5.53 14.48
N ASN A 185 -8.17 5.49 13.29
CA ASN A 185 -9.48 6.07 12.99
C ASN A 185 -10.40 4.99 12.40
N PRO A 186 -10.82 4.02 13.22
CA PRO A 186 -11.48 2.81 12.74
C PRO A 186 -12.79 3.08 11.98
N ASP A 187 -13.53 4.13 12.32
CA ASP A 187 -14.74 4.57 11.61
C ASP A 187 -14.48 4.95 10.14
N LYS A 188 -13.24 5.28 9.78
CA LYS A 188 -12.82 5.62 8.42
C LYS A 188 -12.33 4.42 7.60
N ILE A 189 -12.02 3.30 8.24
CA ILE A 189 -11.50 2.11 7.56
C ILE A 189 -12.45 1.63 6.45
N PRO A 190 -13.77 1.48 6.64
CA PRO A 190 -14.66 1.00 5.58
C PRO A 190 -14.61 1.85 4.32
N LEU A 191 -14.47 3.17 4.48
CA LEU A 191 -14.43 4.12 3.37
C LEU A 191 -13.14 4.02 2.56
N TYR A 192 -11.99 3.86 3.24
CA TYR A 192 -10.66 3.93 2.60
C TYR A 192 -9.98 2.57 2.41
N LEU A 193 -10.54 1.47 2.89
CA LEU A 193 -10.01 0.12 2.66
C LEU A 193 -9.82 -0.21 1.16
N PRO A 194 -10.74 0.15 0.25
CA PRO A 194 -10.52 -0.07 -1.19
C PRO A 194 -9.28 0.67 -1.73
N LEU A 195 -9.02 1.89 -1.24
CA LEU A 195 -7.84 2.67 -1.62
C LEU A 195 -6.55 2.03 -1.11
N VAL A 196 -6.55 1.53 0.13
CA VAL A 196 -5.42 0.81 0.73
C VAL A 196 -5.12 -0.49 -0.04
N LYS A 197 -6.15 -1.26 -0.37
CA LYS A 197 -6.01 -2.47 -1.19
C LYS A 197 -5.39 -2.17 -2.56
N LYS A 198 -5.88 -1.14 -3.23
CA LYS A 198 -5.33 -0.72 -4.53
C LYS A 198 -3.87 -0.29 -4.41
N ALA A 199 -3.49 0.43 -3.36
CA ALA A 199 -2.10 0.81 -3.12
C ALA A 199 -1.20 -0.43 -2.92
N ALA A 200 -1.68 -1.45 -2.21
CA ALA A 200 -0.97 -2.71 -2.03
C ALA A 200 -0.84 -3.52 -3.34
N GLU A 201 -1.91 -3.57 -4.16
CA GLU A 201 -1.90 -4.22 -5.47
C GLU A 201 -0.89 -3.60 -6.44
N THR A 202 -0.75 -2.27 -6.39
CA THR A 202 0.21 -1.53 -7.22
C THR A 202 1.62 -1.48 -6.62
N GLY A 203 1.83 -2.10 -5.45
CA GLY A 203 3.12 -2.17 -4.77
C GLY A 203 3.55 -0.87 -4.09
N GLU A 204 2.64 0.07 -3.86
CA GLU A 204 2.88 1.34 -3.16
C GLU A 204 3.01 1.17 -1.64
N ILE A 205 2.46 0.09 -1.09
CA ILE A 205 2.64 -0.40 0.28
C ILE A 205 2.73 -1.94 0.26
N PRO A 206 3.19 -2.59 1.34
CA PRO A 206 3.18 -4.04 1.47
C PRO A 206 1.76 -4.62 1.39
N LYS A 207 1.59 -5.77 0.75
CA LYS A 207 0.30 -6.49 0.72
C LYS A 207 -0.19 -6.88 2.11
N THR A 208 0.74 -7.20 3.00
CA THR A 208 0.45 -7.50 4.41
C THR A 208 -0.27 -6.36 5.12
N SER A 209 0.07 -5.10 4.80
CA SER A 209 -0.61 -3.93 5.37
C SER A 209 -2.09 -3.86 4.98
N ALA A 210 -2.42 -4.18 3.72
CA ALA A 210 -3.82 -4.24 3.27
C ALA A 210 -4.56 -5.42 3.93
N ALA A 211 -3.92 -6.58 4.06
CA ALA A 211 -4.46 -7.76 4.73
C ALA A 211 -4.77 -7.49 6.21
N MET A 212 -3.85 -6.84 6.94
CA MET A 212 -4.05 -6.43 8.33
C MET A 212 -5.23 -5.46 8.49
N MET A 213 -5.38 -4.51 7.58
CA MET A 213 -6.50 -3.55 7.61
C MET A 213 -7.83 -4.22 7.29
N GLU A 214 -7.85 -5.19 6.38
CA GLU A 214 -9.04 -5.97 6.06
C GLU A 214 -9.50 -6.82 7.24
N ASP A 215 -8.58 -7.51 7.90
CA ASP A 215 -8.88 -8.29 9.09
C ASP A 215 -9.44 -7.40 10.21
N ARG A 216 -8.85 -6.22 10.42
CA ARG A 216 -9.34 -5.25 11.40
C ARG A 216 -10.77 -4.80 11.08
N TYR A 217 -11.06 -4.51 9.83
CA TYR A 217 -12.41 -4.17 9.38
C TYR A 217 -13.40 -5.32 9.65
N LEU A 218 -13.04 -6.55 9.29
CA LEU A 218 -13.88 -7.72 9.52
C LEU A 218 -14.14 -7.95 11.01
N MET A 219 -13.11 -7.82 11.86
CA MET A 219 -13.25 -7.92 13.32
C MET A 219 -14.24 -6.86 13.85
N MET A 220 -14.14 -5.61 13.39
CA MET A 220 -15.06 -4.53 13.79
C MET A 220 -16.51 -4.81 13.39
N GLU A 221 -16.72 -5.46 12.25
CA GLU A 221 -18.03 -5.92 11.79
C GLU A 221 -18.53 -7.17 12.53
N GLY A 222 -17.74 -7.70 13.48
CA GLY A 222 -18.08 -8.93 14.19
C GLY A 222 -18.04 -10.18 13.31
N LYS A 223 -17.32 -10.12 12.17
CA LYS A 223 -17.14 -11.19 11.20
C LYS A 223 -15.82 -11.93 11.43
N PRO A 224 -15.71 -13.21 10.98
CA PRO A 224 -14.42 -13.88 10.94
C PRO A 224 -13.43 -13.10 10.05
N GLN A 225 -12.16 -13.02 10.50
CA GLN A 225 -11.06 -12.45 9.73
C GLN A 225 -10.49 -13.46 8.72
N ILE A 226 -9.65 -13.00 7.81
CA ILE A 226 -9.11 -13.83 6.71
C ILE A 226 -7.71 -14.35 7.02
N TYR A 227 -6.85 -13.51 7.58
CA TYR A 227 -5.40 -13.77 7.72
C TYR A 227 -4.96 -14.02 9.17
N GLY A 228 -5.83 -13.84 10.16
CA GLY A 228 -5.50 -14.06 11.56
C GLY A 228 -4.58 -13.00 12.15
N THR A 229 -4.72 -11.74 11.74
CA THR A 229 -3.85 -10.64 12.18
C THR A 229 -4.40 -9.86 13.37
N GLN A 230 -5.64 -10.10 13.77
CA GLN A 230 -6.27 -9.42 14.88
C GLN A 230 -6.47 -10.39 16.04
N GLY A 231 -6.18 -9.91 17.24
CA GLY A 231 -6.39 -10.64 18.47
C GLY A 231 -7.04 -9.78 19.54
N MET A 232 -7.57 -10.43 20.56
CA MET A 232 -8.24 -9.78 21.69
C MET A 232 -7.75 -10.39 22.99
N THR A 233 -7.76 -9.57 24.04
CA THR A 233 -7.54 -10.00 25.43
C THR A 233 -8.68 -9.47 26.28
N TYR A 234 -9.30 -10.34 27.06
CA TYR A 234 -10.31 -10.00 28.04
C TYR A 234 -9.84 -10.40 29.44
N ASP A 235 -10.23 -9.63 30.45
CA ASP A 235 -9.91 -9.90 31.85
C ASP A 235 -10.84 -10.97 32.49
N ASP A 236 -11.50 -11.78 31.70
CA ASP A 236 -12.42 -12.85 32.11
C ASP A 236 -11.97 -14.22 31.58
N ALA A 237 -12.82 -15.24 31.72
CA ALA A 237 -12.53 -16.60 31.29
C ALA A 237 -12.21 -16.78 29.80
N ARG A 238 -12.49 -15.78 28.95
CA ARG A 238 -12.14 -15.80 27.54
C ARG A 238 -10.64 -15.65 27.31
N GLY A 239 -9.95 -14.91 28.20
CA GLY A 239 -8.51 -14.67 28.10
C GLY A 239 -8.08 -14.02 26.78
N SER A 240 -6.86 -14.32 26.35
CA SER A 240 -6.31 -13.90 25.06
C SER A 240 -6.63 -14.89 23.96
N PHE A 241 -6.94 -14.41 22.77
CA PHE A 241 -7.18 -15.27 21.60
C PHE A 241 -7.02 -14.48 20.29
N ILE A 242 -6.66 -15.19 19.21
CA ILE A 242 -6.78 -14.67 17.86
C ILE A 242 -8.26 -14.61 17.50
N TRP A 243 -8.73 -13.47 16.99
CA TRP A 243 -10.11 -13.31 16.53
C TRP A 243 -10.48 -14.43 15.56
N PRO A 244 -11.71 -14.96 15.59
CA PRO A 244 -12.12 -16.07 14.72
C PRO A 244 -11.75 -15.88 13.27
N ILE A 245 -11.21 -16.92 12.65
CA ILE A 245 -10.71 -16.92 11.28
C ILE A 245 -11.67 -17.71 10.39
N GLU A 246 -11.93 -17.20 9.19
CA GLU A 246 -12.65 -17.93 8.15
C GLU A 246 -11.77 -19.07 7.61
N ASN A 247 -12.27 -20.33 7.63
CA ASN A 247 -11.53 -21.52 7.19
C ASN A 247 -10.09 -21.55 7.78
N PRO A 248 -9.95 -21.74 9.10
CA PRO A 248 -8.66 -21.63 9.79
C PRO A 248 -7.63 -22.65 9.31
N GLU A 249 -8.06 -23.80 8.76
CA GLU A 249 -7.19 -24.84 8.19
C GLU A 249 -6.37 -24.38 6.98
N THR A 250 -6.79 -23.32 6.29
CA THR A 250 -6.08 -22.76 5.10
C THR A 250 -5.44 -21.39 5.37
N VAL A 251 -5.50 -20.89 6.60
CA VAL A 251 -5.03 -19.55 6.95
C VAL A 251 -3.56 -19.33 6.61
N ASN A 252 -2.70 -20.30 6.88
CA ASN A 252 -1.25 -20.16 6.65
C ASN A 252 -0.90 -20.12 5.15
N GLN A 253 -1.71 -20.78 4.29
CA GLN A 253 -1.57 -20.61 2.86
C GLN A 253 -1.93 -19.18 2.44
N ARG A 254 -3.07 -18.64 2.91
CA ARG A 254 -3.47 -17.26 2.60
C ARG A 254 -2.47 -16.23 3.12
N ARG A 255 -1.92 -16.45 4.31
CA ARG A 255 -0.85 -15.61 4.87
C ARG A 255 0.37 -15.56 3.95
N LYS A 256 0.85 -16.72 3.51
CA LYS A 256 1.98 -16.82 2.58
C LYS A 256 1.70 -16.11 1.25
N GLU A 257 0.51 -16.28 0.68
CA GLU A 257 0.09 -15.61 -0.56
C GLU A 257 0.00 -14.07 -0.40
N ALA A 258 -0.37 -13.60 0.78
CA ALA A 258 -0.38 -12.18 1.15
C ALA A 258 1.00 -11.62 1.49
N GLY A 259 2.03 -12.48 1.63
CA GLY A 259 3.42 -12.08 1.90
C GLY A 259 3.80 -12.02 3.38
N PHE A 260 3.03 -12.65 4.27
CA PHE A 260 3.47 -12.87 5.66
C PHE A 260 4.55 -13.94 5.71
N GLU A 261 5.56 -13.72 6.51
CA GLU A 261 6.66 -14.67 6.73
C GLU A 261 6.30 -15.70 7.80
N GLU A 262 5.59 -15.26 8.85
CA GLU A 262 5.17 -16.08 9.98
C GLU A 262 3.80 -16.75 9.77
N THR A 263 3.62 -17.93 10.35
CA THR A 263 2.33 -18.61 10.46
C THR A 263 1.41 -17.92 11.46
N VAL A 264 0.12 -18.27 11.51
CA VAL A 264 -0.80 -17.71 12.50
C VAL A 264 -0.43 -18.10 13.92
N GLU A 265 0.13 -19.30 14.10
CA GLU A 265 0.61 -19.83 15.39
C GLU A 265 1.80 -19.02 15.90
N GLU A 266 2.76 -18.71 15.02
CA GLU A 266 3.92 -17.88 15.34
C GLU A 266 3.50 -16.44 15.62
N TYR A 267 2.59 -15.90 14.82
CA TYR A 267 2.06 -14.55 15.02
C TYR A 267 1.28 -14.42 16.34
N ALA A 268 0.52 -15.45 16.73
CA ALA A 268 -0.18 -15.49 18.01
C ALA A 268 0.80 -15.40 19.20
N LYS A 269 1.97 -16.04 19.11
CA LYS A 269 3.03 -15.90 20.12
C LYS A 269 3.63 -14.49 20.16
N ILE A 270 3.78 -13.85 19.00
CA ILE A 270 4.23 -12.44 18.95
C ILE A 270 3.24 -11.53 19.68
N LEU A 271 1.93 -11.79 19.54
CA LEU A 271 0.91 -10.97 20.17
C LEU A 271 0.74 -11.22 21.68
N PHE A 272 0.85 -12.48 22.13
CA PHE A 272 0.42 -12.90 23.47
C PHE A 272 1.53 -13.53 24.31
N GLY A 273 2.72 -13.69 23.75
CA GLY A 273 3.89 -14.29 24.42
C GLY A 273 4.21 -15.71 23.95
N ASP A 274 5.44 -16.14 24.17
CA ASP A 274 6.02 -17.39 23.62
C ASP A 274 5.28 -18.66 24.06
N ASP A 275 4.67 -18.63 25.25
CA ASP A 275 3.92 -19.76 25.82
C ASP A 275 2.50 -19.86 25.27
N PHE A 276 2.06 -18.90 24.44
CA PHE A 276 0.70 -18.90 23.91
C PHE A 276 0.51 -20.03 22.89
N VAL A 277 -0.56 -20.79 23.05
CA VAL A 277 -0.98 -21.84 22.11
C VAL A 277 -2.19 -21.34 21.33
N TYR A 278 -2.05 -21.25 20.02
CA TYR A 278 -3.16 -20.89 19.15
C TYR A 278 -4.18 -22.02 19.05
N GLU A 279 -5.42 -21.70 19.39
CA GLU A 279 -6.57 -22.56 19.18
C GLU A 279 -7.64 -21.79 18.40
N PRO A 280 -8.12 -22.32 17.25
CA PRO A 280 -9.14 -21.65 16.47
C PRO A 280 -10.46 -21.58 17.26
N ARG A 281 -11.07 -20.39 17.29
CA ARG A 281 -12.38 -20.15 17.90
C ARG A 281 -13.39 -19.71 16.85
N THR A 282 -14.66 -19.94 17.12
CA THR A 282 -15.77 -19.42 16.31
C THR A 282 -16.35 -18.15 16.94
N ILE A 283 -17.08 -17.36 16.13
CA ILE A 283 -17.80 -16.16 16.62
C ILE A 283 -18.79 -16.52 17.75
N ALA A 284 -19.42 -17.69 17.68
CA ALA A 284 -20.36 -18.14 18.73
C ALA A 284 -19.67 -18.38 20.07
N GLN A 285 -18.45 -18.93 20.07
CA GLN A 285 -17.67 -19.21 21.28
C GLN A 285 -17.15 -17.95 21.98
N ILE A 286 -16.88 -16.87 21.25
CA ILE A 286 -16.37 -15.63 21.85
C ILE A 286 -17.47 -14.68 22.33
N LYS A 287 -18.75 -14.95 21.99
CA LYS A 287 -19.92 -14.17 22.43
C LYS A 287 -20.56 -14.74 23.70
N GLN A 288 -20.11 -15.89 24.18
CA GLN A 288 -20.52 -16.50 25.45
C GLN A 288 -19.67 -15.96 26.60
#